data_30943f20fccca2bfe00d894514727972
#
_entry.id   30943f20fccca2bfe00d894514727972
#
_cell.length_a   1.000
_cell.length_b   1.000
_cell.length_c   1.000
_cell.angle_alpha   90.00
_cell.angle_beta   90.00
_cell.angle_gamma   90.00
#
_symmetry.space_group_name_H-M   'P 1'
#
loop_
_entity.id
_entity.type
_entity.pdbx_description
1 polymer ?
#
loop_
_entity_poly.entity_id
_entity_poly.type
_entity_poly.pdbx_seq_one_letter_code
_entity_poly.pdbx_strand_id
1 'polypeptide(L)'
;MRPKKVILCVDDNEQELSVMSFMLATNGYRVVPAKSGQEAIGIFAGMQVDLVLADFAMPQMNGQQLVNRLKQIAGHVPMILLGDPQAMSGQIHSADALLAKKNCSPQELLERIKVMSARKRGPRKGALRQAPVTELAAAS
;
A
#
# COMPACT_ATOMS: atom_id res chain seq x y z
N MET A 1 -20.16 -7.12 -13.41
CA MET A 1 -19.73 -5.95 -12.60
C MET A 1 -18.40 -6.23 -11.95
N ARG A 2 -17.47 -5.29 -12.07
CA ARG A 2 -16.16 -5.47 -11.48
C ARG A 2 -16.19 -5.18 -10.00
N PRO A 3 -15.53 -6.01 -9.19
CA PRO A 3 -15.39 -5.69 -7.79
C PRO A 3 -14.51 -4.45 -7.61
N LYS A 4 -14.76 -3.70 -6.55
CA LYS A 4 -13.97 -2.53 -6.24
C LYS A 4 -12.59 -2.95 -5.78
N LYS A 5 -11.59 -2.12 -6.09
CA LYS A 5 -10.25 -2.34 -5.56
C LYS A 5 -10.24 -2.09 -4.05
N VAL A 6 -9.52 -2.93 -3.34
CA VAL A 6 -9.47 -2.88 -1.88
C VAL A 6 -8.20 -2.17 -1.45
N ILE A 7 -8.36 -1.12 -0.63
CA ILE A 7 -7.24 -0.37 -0.08
C ILE A 7 -7.19 -0.57 1.42
N LEU A 8 -6.06 -1.05 1.92
CA LEU A 8 -5.79 -1.10 3.35
C LEU A 8 -5.20 0.24 3.76
N CYS A 9 -5.93 1.00 4.55
CA CYS A 9 -5.54 2.34 4.95
C CYS A 9 -5.14 2.32 6.43
N VAL A 10 -3.90 2.69 6.72
CA VAL A 10 -3.34 2.56 8.07
C VAL A 10 -2.92 3.92 8.61
N ASP A 11 -3.50 4.32 9.73
CA ASP A 11 -3.17 5.57 10.40
C ASP A 11 -3.61 5.46 11.85
N ASP A 12 -2.74 5.85 12.78
CA ASP A 12 -3.08 5.79 14.19
C ASP A 12 -4.00 6.94 14.63
N ASN A 13 -4.12 7.97 13.82
CA ASN A 13 -5.03 9.08 14.10
C ASN A 13 -6.40 8.73 13.53
N GLU A 14 -7.37 8.49 14.41
CA GLU A 14 -8.70 8.03 13.99
C GLU A 14 -9.41 9.03 13.09
N GLN A 15 -9.23 10.31 13.37
CA GLN A 15 -9.89 11.35 12.61
C GLN A 15 -9.34 11.40 11.18
N GLU A 16 -8.02 11.37 11.04
CA GLU A 16 -7.39 11.35 9.73
C GLU A 16 -7.75 10.08 8.97
N LEU A 17 -7.79 8.97 9.67
CA LEU A 17 -8.16 7.68 9.06
C LEU A 17 -9.60 7.73 8.53
N SER A 18 -10.52 8.32 9.29
CA SER A 18 -11.90 8.46 8.85
C SER A 18 -12.02 9.34 7.62
N VAL A 19 -11.33 10.48 7.62
CA VAL A 19 -11.36 11.39 6.48
C VAL A 19 -10.81 10.72 5.23
N MET A 20 -9.67 10.06 5.37
CA MET A 20 -9.05 9.36 4.24
C MET A 20 -9.96 8.23 3.74
N SER A 21 -10.52 7.46 4.65
CA SER A 21 -11.40 6.34 4.28
C SER A 21 -12.62 6.84 3.51
N PHE A 22 -13.21 7.93 3.98
CA PHE A 22 -14.39 8.51 3.33
C PHE A 22 -14.02 9.00 1.91
N MET A 23 -12.91 9.69 1.79
CA MET A 23 -12.47 10.21 0.51
C MET A 23 -12.24 9.08 -0.50
N LEU A 24 -11.58 8.02 -0.08
CA LEU A 24 -11.32 6.89 -0.96
C LEU A 24 -12.61 6.16 -1.32
N ALA A 25 -13.50 5.97 -0.35
CA ALA A 25 -14.76 5.27 -0.58
C ALA A 25 -15.64 6.02 -1.57
N THR A 26 -15.68 7.36 -1.47
CA THR A 26 -16.49 8.16 -2.39
C THR A 26 -15.90 8.15 -3.80
N ASN A 27 -14.65 7.74 -3.94
CA ASN A 27 -14.01 7.66 -5.26
C ASN A 27 -13.92 6.22 -5.79
N GLY A 28 -14.75 5.34 -5.25
CA GLY A 28 -14.94 4.02 -5.84
C GLY A 28 -14.11 2.89 -5.28
N TYR A 29 -13.43 3.12 -4.16
CA TYR A 29 -12.60 2.09 -3.54
C TYR A 29 -13.31 1.47 -2.34
N ARG A 30 -12.99 0.22 -2.08
CA ARG A 30 -13.38 -0.42 -0.83
C ARG A 30 -12.23 -0.23 0.14
N VAL A 31 -12.52 0.38 1.29
CA VAL A 31 -11.46 0.72 2.25
C VAL A 31 -11.57 -0.17 3.48
N VAL A 32 -10.43 -0.71 3.89
CA VAL A 32 -10.33 -1.45 5.13
C VAL A 32 -9.39 -0.65 6.02
N PRO A 33 -9.91 -0.02 7.08
CA PRO A 33 -9.06 0.81 7.94
C PRO A 33 -8.35 -0.01 9.01
N ALA A 34 -7.15 0.43 9.37
CA ALA A 34 -6.39 -0.15 10.47
C ALA A 34 -5.76 0.98 11.26
N LYS A 35 -5.77 0.88 12.58
CA LYS A 35 -5.28 1.93 13.47
C LYS A 35 -3.85 1.72 13.92
N SER A 36 -3.25 0.61 13.57
CA SER A 36 -1.88 0.29 13.99
C SER A 36 -1.26 -0.66 12.99
N GLY A 37 0.07 -0.77 13.07
CA GLY A 37 0.77 -1.74 12.24
C GLY A 37 0.38 -3.17 12.54
N GLN A 38 0.17 -3.48 13.82
CA GLN A 38 -0.25 -4.82 14.22
C GLN A 38 -1.59 -5.20 13.63
N GLU A 39 -2.55 -4.28 13.70
CA GLU A 39 -3.86 -4.53 13.13
C GLU A 39 -3.77 -4.71 11.62
N ALA A 40 -2.95 -3.87 10.98
CA ALA A 40 -2.77 -3.93 9.53
C ALA A 40 -2.17 -5.27 9.09
N ILE A 41 -1.21 -5.79 9.84
CA ILE A 41 -0.59 -7.08 9.51
C ILE A 41 -1.64 -8.19 9.56
N GLY A 42 -2.47 -8.20 10.59
CA GLY A 42 -3.51 -9.21 10.71
C GLY A 42 -4.51 -9.17 9.57
N ILE A 43 -4.93 -7.97 9.19
CA ILE A 43 -5.84 -7.79 8.08
C ILE A 43 -5.20 -8.25 6.77
N PHE A 44 -3.98 -7.82 6.53
CA PHE A 44 -3.27 -8.09 5.28
C PHE A 44 -3.05 -9.59 5.08
N ALA A 45 -2.76 -10.29 6.17
CA ALA A 45 -2.54 -11.73 6.10
C ALA A 45 -3.83 -12.51 5.87
N GLY A 46 -4.98 -11.92 6.20
CA GLY A 46 -6.25 -12.64 6.16
C GLY A 46 -7.17 -12.29 5.00
N MET A 47 -6.82 -11.31 4.18
CA MET A 47 -7.67 -10.96 3.05
C MET A 47 -6.84 -10.39 1.92
N GLN A 48 -7.41 -10.40 0.72
CA GLN A 48 -6.74 -9.87 -0.45
C GLN A 48 -6.87 -8.36 -0.51
N VAL A 49 -5.73 -7.68 -0.63
CA VAL A 49 -5.64 -6.22 -0.67
C VAL A 49 -4.96 -5.81 -1.97
N ASP A 50 -5.48 -4.79 -2.61
CA ASP A 50 -4.95 -4.33 -3.90
C ASP A 50 -3.90 -3.24 -3.75
N LEU A 51 -3.92 -2.51 -2.62
CA LEU A 51 -2.97 -1.44 -2.37
C LEU A 51 -2.97 -1.12 -0.88
N VAL A 52 -1.79 -0.78 -0.34
CA VAL A 52 -1.64 -0.35 1.04
C VAL A 52 -1.28 1.12 1.06
N LEU A 53 -1.99 1.89 1.89
CA LEU A 53 -1.71 3.30 2.12
C LEU A 53 -1.45 3.46 3.61
N ALA A 54 -0.22 3.77 4.00
CA ALA A 54 0.17 3.78 5.40
C ALA A 54 0.82 5.10 5.79
N ASP A 55 0.48 5.56 6.99
CA ASP A 55 1.14 6.72 7.59
C ASP A 55 2.52 6.31 8.08
N PHE A 56 3.53 7.13 7.79
CA PHE A 56 4.89 6.84 8.23
C PHE A 56 5.03 6.97 9.73
N ALA A 57 4.47 8.03 10.30
CA ALA A 57 4.67 8.34 11.72
C ALA A 57 3.60 7.70 12.59
N MET A 58 3.87 6.51 13.08
CA MET A 58 2.97 5.80 13.98
C MET A 58 3.78 5.30 15.17
N PRO A 59 3.15 5.20 16.36
CA PRO A 59 3.86 4.69 17.54
C PRO A 59 4.11 3.18 17.40
N GLN A 60 5.15 2.70 18.08
CA GLN A 60 5.50 1.29 18.18
C GLN A 60 6.03 0.71 16.88
N MET A 61 5.29 0.82 15.78
CA MET A 61 5.71 0.36 14.48
C MET A 61 5.40 1.47 13.48
N ASN A 62 6.44 2.09 12.92
CA ASN A 62 6.21 3.14 11.93
C ASN A 62 5.85 2.53 10.57
N GLY A 63 5.47 3.40 9.63
CA GLY A 63 5.01 2.92 8.33
C GLY A 63 6.07 2.17 7.55
N GLN A 64 7.33 2.55 7.69
CA GLN A 64 8.42 1.85 7.00
C GLN A 64 8.57 0.43 7.52
N GLN A 65 8.53 0.26 8.83
CA GLN A 65 8.61 -1.07 9.43
C GLN A 65 7.42 -1.92 9.01
N LEU A 66 6.23 -1.31 8.99
CA LEU A 66 5.04 -2.01 8.54
C LEU A 66 5.17 -2.48 7.10
N VAL A 67 5.58 -1.57 6.19
CA VAL A 67 5.72 -1.92 4.78
C VAL A 67 6.73 -3.06 4.60
N ASN A 68 7.84 -3.00 5.34
CA ASN A 68 8.84 -4.08 5.27
C ASN A 68 8.20 -5.43 5.62
N ARG A 69 7.36 -5.45 6.67
CA ARG A 69 6.68 -6.67 7.09
C ARG A 69 5.69 -7.15 6.05
N LEU A 70 4.90 -6.22 5.51
CA LEU A 70 3.88 -6.58 4.52
C LEU A 70 4.51 -7.06 3.21
N LYS A 71 5.63 -6.48 2.82
CA LYS A 71 6.32 -6.90 1.60
C LYS A 71 6.84 -8.33 1.72
N GLN A 72 7.13 -8.78 2.92
CA GLN A 72 7.53 -10.16 3.14
C GLN A 72 6.36 -11.13 2.97
N ILE A 73 5.15 -10.65 3.21
CA ILE A 73 3.94 -11.47 3.05
C ILE A 73 3.51 -11.52 1.59
N ALA A 74 3.44 -10.35 0.93
CA ALA A 74 3.02 -10.27 -0.47
C ALA A 74 3.69 -9.06 -1.13
N GLY A 75 4.89 -9.27 -1.63
CA GLY A 75 5.71 -8.18 -2.16
C GLY A 75 5.18 -7.53 -3.42
N HIS A 76 4.27 -8.19 -4.11
CA HIS A 76 3.71 -7.64 -5.36
C HIS A 76 2.64 -6.57 -5.11
N VAL A 77 2.12 -6.46 -3.90
CA VAL A 77 1.07 -5.47 -3.60
C VAL A 77 1.72 -4.09 -3.51
N PRO A 78 1.23 -3.10 -4.28
CA PRO A 78 1.80 -1.76 -4.21
C PRO A 78 1.51 -1.09 -2.87
N MET A 79 2.49 -0.34 -2.37
CA MET A 79 2.40 0.28 -1.05
C MET A 79 2.88 1.72 -1.11
N ILE A 80 2.10 2.62 -0.52
CA ILE A 80 2.39 4.04 -0.46
C ILE A 80 2.57 4.44 1.00
N LEU A 81 3.67 5.16 1.28
CA LEU A 81 3.88 5.77 2.59
C LEU A 81 3.59 7.26 2.51
N LEU A 82 2.83 7.74 3.46
CA LEU A 82 2.54 9.17 3.63
C LEU A 82 3.27 9.68 4.86
N GLY A 83 4.03 10.75 4.72
CA GLY A 83 4.74 11.28 5.88
C GLY A 83 5.44 12.58 5.58
N ASP A 84 6.23 13.02 6.56
CA ASP A 84 7.07 14.19 6.42
C ASP A 84 8.28 13.79 5.57
N PRO A 85 8.52 14.49 4.44
CA PRO A 85 9.66 14.16 3.59
C PRO A 85 10.99 14.14 4.33
N GLN A 86 11.17 15.05 5.30
CA GLN A 86 12.42 15.08 6.06
C GLN A 86 12.58 13.85 6.93
N ALA A 87 11.48 13.41 7.55
CA ALA A 87 11.54 12.22 8.40
C ALA A 87 11.82 10.96 7.59
N MET A 88 11.37 10.93 6.34
CA MET A 88 11.56 9.77 5.48
C MET A 88 12.86 9.80 4.69
N SER A 89 13.49 10.96 4.58
CA SER A 89 14.70 11.08 3.77
C SER A 89 15.88 10.35 4.42
N GLY A 90 16.83 9.94 3.59
CA GLY A 90 18.02 9.26 4.08
C GLY A 90 17.80 7.83 4.49
N GLN A 91 16.60 7.31 4.34
CA GLN A 91 16.28 5.93 4.70
C GLN A 91 15.99 5.12 3.45
N ILE A 92 16.23 3.82 3.55
CA ILE A 92 15.88 2.91 2.48
C ILE A 92 14.46 2.42 2.71
N HIS A 93 13.61 2.61 1.72
CA HIS A 93 12.21 2.24 1.84
C HIS A 93 11.84 1.12 0.90
N SER A 94 11.07 0.17 1.40
CA SER A 94 10.48 -0.90 0.59
C SER A 94 9.18 -0.45 -0.09
N ALA A 95 8.66 0.71 0.30
CA ALA A 95 7.42 1.22 -0.30
C ALA A 95 7.63 1.56 -1.76
N ASP A 96 6.57 1.43 -2.52
CA ASP A 96 6.61 1.73 -3.96
C ASP A 96 6.49 3.22 -4.24
N ALA A 97 5.97 3.99 -3.29
CA ALA A 97 5.91 5.44 -3.41
C ALA A 97 5.94 6.08 -2.03
N LEU A 98 6.58 7.26 -1.96
CA LEU A 98 6.63 8.09 -0.77
C LEU A 98 5.97 9.41 -1.12
N LEU A 99 4.95 9.81 -0.37
CA LEU A 99 4.25 11.06 -0.62
C LEU A 99 4.24 11.91 0.63
N ALA A 100 4.31 13.23 0.42
CA ALA A 100 4.27 14.19 1.51
C ALA A 100 2.84 14.28 2.03
N LYS A 101 2.64 13.94 3.30
CA LYS A 101 1.30 13.87 3.86
C LYS A 101 0.58 15.22 3.82
N LYS A 102 1.30 16.30 4.11
CA LYS A 102 0.69 17.62 4.19
C LYS A 102 0.56 18.32 2.85
N ASN A 103 1.43 18.00 1.92
CA ASN A 103 1.49 18.72 0.64
C ASN A 103 0.91 17.94 -0.53
N CYS A 104 0.41 16.75 -0.27
CA CYS A 104 -0.19 15.94 -1.32
C CYS A 104 -1.69 16.22 -1.35
N SER A 105 -2.16 16.74 -2.48
CA SER A 105 -3.58 17.03 -2.62
C SER A 105 -4.35 15.70 -2.76
N PRO A 106 -5.65 15.69 -2.43
CA PRO A 106 -6.46 14.49 -2.66
C PRO A 106 -6.40 14.01 -4.10
N GLN A 107 -6.35 14.92 -5.06
CA GLN A 107 -6.29 14.54 -6.46
C GLN A 107 -4.98 13.85 -6.82
N GLU A 108 -3.86 14.35 -6.28
CA GLU A 108 -2.56 13.72 -6.51
C GLU A 108 -2.55 12.31 -5.94
N LEU A 109 -3.07 12.16 -4.73
CA LEU A 109 -3.12 10.86 -4.08
C LEU A 109 -3.99 9.89 -4.87
N LEU A 110 -5.18 10.33 -5.28
CA LEU A 110 -6.10 9.49 -6.04
C LEU A 110 -5.49 9.08 -7.38
N GLU A 111 -4.79 9.99 -8.03
CA GLU A 111 -4.16 9.67 -9.30
C GLU A 111 -3.06 8.63 -9.12
N ARG A 112 -2.26 8.76 -8.06
CA ARG A 112 -1.22 7.79 -7.79
C ARG A 112 -1.81 6.43 -7.46
N ILE A 113 -2.86 6.41 -6.67
CA ILE A 113 -3.54 5.16 -6.32
C ILE A 113 -4.09 4.50 -7.58
N LYS A 114 -4.72 5.28 -8.44
CA LYS A 114 -5.29 4.75 -9.67
C LYS A 114 -4.24 4.08 -10.54
N VAL A 115 -3.11 4.75 -10.73
CA VAL A 115 -2.04 4.23 -11.56
C VAL A 115 -1.44 2.96 -10.93
N MET A 116 -1.17 2.99 -9.65
CA MET A 116 -0.50 1.87 -8.99
C MET A 116 -1.41 0.66 -8.84
N SER A 117 -2.69 0.87 -8.53
CA SER A 117 -3.61 -0.25 -8.36
C SER A 117 -4.04 -0.86 -9.69
N ALA A 118 -3.82 -0.17 -10.80
CA ALA A 118 -4.14 -0.69 -12.12
C ALA A 118 -3.07 -1.63 -12.64
N ARG A 119 -1.89 -1.66 -12.03
CA ARG A 119 -0.81 -2.52 -12.48
C ARG A 119 -1.20 -3.98 -12.30
N LYS A 120 -0.74 -4.81 -13.22
CA LYS A 120 -0.93 -6.22 -13.05
C LYS A 120 -0.11 -6.71 -11.89
N ARG A 121 -0.72 -7.47 -11.01
CA ARG A 121 0.00 -8.10 -9.95
C ARG A 121 0.79 -9.27 -10.50
N GLY A 122 1.91 -9.50 -9.84
CA GLY A 122 2.91 -10.43 -10.27
C GLY A 122 2.39 -11.65 -10.99
N PRO A 123 3.28 -12.46 -11.44
CA PRO A 123 3.02 -13.45 -12.45
C PRO A 123 1.81 -14.29 -12.17
N ARG A 124 1.34 -14.33 -12.95
CA ARG A 124 0.28 -14.99 -12.88
C ARG A 124 0.44 -15.95 -13.85
N LYS A 125 1.00 -15.36 -13.71
CA LYS A 125 1.40 -15.49 -14.22
C LYS A 125 1.85 -15.81 -14.87
N GLY A 126 1.84 -16.21 -14.95
CA GLY A 126 2.66 -16.14 -15.24
C GLY A 126 3.04 -16.28 -15.78
N ALA A 127 3.06 -16.54 -15.79
CA ALA A 127 3.95 -16.23 -16.00
C ALA A 127 4.50 -16.36 -16.16
N LEU A 128 4.33 -16.70 -16.13
CA LEU A 128 5.32 -16.46 -15.94
C LEU A 128 5.76 -16.55 -16.10
N ARG A 129 5.76 -16.99 -16.19
CA ARG A 129 6.60 -16.71 -15.99
C ARG A 129 7.10 -16.73 -16.11
N GLN A 130 7.06 -17.08 -16.48
CA GLN A 130 7.97 -16.83 -16.23
C GLN A 130 8.52 -16.80 -16.32
N ALA A 131 8.40 -17.55 -16.86
CA ALA A 131 9.37 -17.32 -16.67
C ALA A 131 9.83 -17.39 -16.67
N PRO A 132 9.80 -17.65 -16.93
CA PRO A 132 10.74 -17.37 -16.63
C PRO A 132 11.13 -17.34 -16.39
N VAL A 133 11.14 -18.10 -16.68
CA VAL A 133 11.98 -17.79 -16.12
C VAL A 133 12.33 -17.69 -16.03
N THR A 134 12.29 -18.18 -16.36
CA THR A 134 12.93 -17.78 -15.98
C THR A 134 13.03 -17.69 -15.78
N GLU A 135 13.04 -18.01 -16.09
CA GLU A 135 13.34 -17.67 -15.55
C GLU A 135 13.53 -17.61 -15.41
N LEU A 136 13.35 -18.26 -15.86
CA LEU A 136 13.79 -18.05 -15.37
C LEU A 136 13.86 -18.07 -15.45
N ALA A 137 13.96 -18.89 -15.88
CA ALA A 137 14.45 -18.68 -15.60
C ALA A 137 14.43 -18.63 -15.46
N ALA A 138 14.33 -19.12 -15.85
CA ALA A 138 14.59 -18.77 -15.48
C ALA A 138 14.37 -18.62 -15.20
N ALA A 139 14.27 -19.24 -15.52
CA ALA A 139 14.40 -18.85 -15.00
C ALA A 139 14.15 -18.63 -14.74
N SER A 140 14.03 -19.23 -14.90
CA SER A 140 14.23 -18.76 -14.36
C SER A 140 14.00 -18.47 -14.13
#